data_c0a426a81aac50c0e95bcf2f8c378e8d
#
_entry.id   c0a426a81aac50c0e95bcf2f8c378e8d
#
_cell.length_a   1.000
_cell.length_b   1.000
_cell.length_c   1.000
_cell.angle_alpha   90.00
_cell.angle_beta   90.00
_cell.angle_gamma   90.00
#
_symmetry.space_group_name_H-M   'P 1'
#
loop_
_entity.id
_entity.type
_entity.pdbx_description
1 polymer ?
#
loop_
_entity_poly.entity_id
_entity_poly.type
_entity_poly.pdbx_seq_one_letter_code
_entity_poly.pdbx_strand_id
1 'polypeptide(L)'
;AACPMCDRNQNGGALNPHINLDELKIEHIKEIFSPTFIKQLTATQLCGNLGDPIIAEHTLETYQYFREHNKDMWLSMNTNAGAREPEWWAELAKTLGRNGLVIFSVDGLEDTNHLYRQNVQWSKVKRSMDAFIGAGGRARWDYLVFDFNEHQVEEARELSKKWGFEKFIAKKSSRFITGHTSEKKDSHQAVNRKGSKTTLLKEPSSKNLQNPALLKQNSILKEYGTMDKFYDQVGIQCRVAETGSLYVSAEGVVMPCCWTAGRMYKWWRPDPRVEQIWGHIDRAGGKDSLN
;
A
#
# COMPACT_ATOMS: atom_id res chain seq x y z
N ALA A 1 -3.52 -1.21 11.79
CA ALA A 1 -4.84 -0.98 11.17
C ALA A 1 -5.47 -2.29 10.70
N ALA A 2 -6.80 -2.33 10.67
CA ALA A 2 -7.59 -3.45 10.14
C ALA A 2 -8.51 -2.94 9.01
N CYS A 3 -7.90 -2.39 7.96
CA CYS A 3 -8.65 -1.78 6.86
C CYS A 3 -9.51 -2.84 6.13
N PRO A 4 -10.82 -2.61 5.94
CA PRO A 4 -11.75 -3.62 5.44
C PRO A 4 -11.45 -4.16 4.05
N MET A 5 -10.86 -3.33 3.18
CA MET A 5 -10.52 -3.72 1.82
C MET A 5 -9.03 -4.04 1.64
N CYS A 6 -8.31 -4.33 2.73
CA CYS A 6 -6.91 -4.75 2.71
C CYS A 6 -6.83 -6.28 2.66
N ASP A 7 -5.96 -6.81 1.80
CA ASP A 7 -5.76 -8.26 1.63
C ASP A 7 -5.15 -8.93 2.87
N ARG A 8 -4.71 -8.16 3.86
CA ARG A 8 -4.29 -8.66 5.18
C ARG A 8 -5.45 -9.19 6.03
N ASN A 9 -6.67 -8.69 5.81
CA ASN A 9 -7.83 -9.00 6.65
C ASN A 9 -9.04 -9.37 5.81
N GLN A 10 -9.87 -10.27 6.31
CA GLN A 10 -11.18 -10.52 5.73
C GLN A 10 -12.15 -9.43 6.16
N ASN A 11 -12.40 -8.47 5.26
CA ASN A 11 -13.34 -7.35 5.48
C ASN A 11 -13.07 -6.49 6.75
N GLY A 12 -11.82 -6.49 7.25
CA GLY A 12 -11.44 -5.81 8.50
C GLY A 12 -11.44 -6.73 9.74
N GLY A 13 -11.98 -7.94 9.61
CA GLY A 13 -12.09 -8.95 10.67
C GLY A 13 -10.86 -9.85 10.79
N ALA A 14 -11.05 -11.15 10.58
CA ALA A 14 -10.01 -12.17 10.73
C ALA A 14 -8.76 -11.84 9.89
N LEU A 15 -7.60 -12.19 10.40
CA LEU A 15 -6.35 -12.11 9.64
C LEU A 15 -6.36 -13.15 8.52
N ASN A 16 -5.71 -12.82 7.42
CA ASN A 16 -5.44 -13.76 6.35
C ASN A 16 -4.52 -14.88 6.86
N PRO A 17 -4.96 -16.15 6.86
CA PRO A 17 -4.20 -17.26 7.41
C PRO A 17 -2.96 -17.63 6.58
N HIS A 18 -2.85 -17.16 5.34
CA HIS A 18 -1.71 -17.42 4.46
C HIS A 18 -0.59 -16.39 4.60
N ILE A 19 -0.78 -15.36 5.43
CA ILE A 19 0.26 -14.36 5.70
C ILE A 19 0.99 -14.79 6.97
N ASN A 20 2.27 -15.13 6.83
CA ASN A 20 3.18 -15.17 7.96
C ASN A 20 3.33 -13.75 8.49
N LEU A 21 3.44 -13.60 9.80
CA LEU A 21 3.70 -12.31 10.44
C LEU A 21 5.23 -12.06 10.54
N ASP A 22 5.95 -12.44 9.50
CA ASP A 22 7.39 -12.32 9.42
C ASP A 22 7.81 -10.88 9.12
N GLU A 23 9.00 -10.54 9.55
CA GLU A 23 9.67 -9.27 9.29
C GLU A 23 11.10 -9.54 8.86
N LEU A 24 11.57 -8.82 7.85
CA LEU A 24 12.99 -8.81 7.50
C LEU A 24 13.75 -8.08 8.60
N LYS A 25 14.62 -8.83 9.31
CA LYS A 25 15.56 -8.26 10.26
C LYS A 25 16.67 -7.52 9.53
N ILE A 26 17.42 -6.69 10.25
CA ILE A 26 18.50 -5.90 9.63
C ILE A 26 19.61 -6.79 9.05
N GLU A 27 19.85 -7.97 9.64
CA GLU A 27 20.80 -8.96 9.13
C GLU A 27 20.37 -9.46 7.75
N HIS A 28 19.08 -9.84 7.58
CA HIS A 28 18.54 -10.27 6.29
C HIS A 28 18.58 -9.12 5.26
N ILE A 29 18.30 -7.89 5.68
CA ILE A 29 18.43 -6.73 4.80
C ILE A 29 19.87 -6.57 4.30
N LYS A 30 20.87 -6.72 5.17
CA LYS A 30 22.29 -6.62 4.81
C LYS A 30 22.76 -7.75 3.89
N GLU A 31 22.21 -8.96 4.06
CA GLU A 31 22.48 -10.10 3.18
C GLU A 31 21.87 -9.89 1.78
N ILE A 32 20.61 -9.50 1.70
CA ILE A 32 19.91 -9.28 0.42
C ILE A 32 20.46 -8.07 -0.31
N PHE A 33 20.72 -6.98 0.40
CA PHE A 33 21.14 -5.69 -0.14
C PHE A 33 22.58 -5.36 0.27
N SER A 34 23.55 -5.97 -0.41
CA SER A 34 24.96 -5.63 -0.17
C SER A 34 25.26 -4.15 -0.47
N PRO A 35 26.30 -3.54 0.13
CA PRO A 35 26.71 -2.17 -0.15
C PRO A 35 26.94 -1.89 -1.64
N THR A 36 27.48 -2.85 -2.36
CA THR A 36 27.73 -2.76 -3.81
C THR A 36 26.42 -2.74 -4.59
N PHE A 37 25.43 -3.53 -4.17
CA PHE A 37 24.12 -3.54 -4.80
C PHE A 37 23.33 -2.25 -4.51
N ILE A 38 23.35 -1.76 -3.26
CA ILE A 38 22.68 -0.51 -2.87
C ILE A 38 23.16 0.68 -3.70
N LYS A 39 24.47 0.74 -4.04
CA LYS A 39 25.02 1.82 -4.90
C LYS A 39 24.41 1.86 -6.30
N GLN A 40 23.84 0.76 -6.77
CA GLN A 40 23.20 0.67 -8.09
C GLN A 40 21.70 1.03 -8.03
N LEU A 41 21.10 1.08 -6.86
CA LEU A 41 19.68 1.38 -6.69
C LEU A 41 19.44 2.89 -6.80
N THR A 42 18.44 3.27 -7.56
CA THR A 42 17.98 4.67 -7.67
C THR A 42 16.91 5.01 -6.66
N ALA A 43 16.09 4.02 -6.25
CA ALA A 43 15.00 4.23 -5.32
C ALA A 43 14.64 2.96 -4.55
N THR A 44 14.10 3.14 -3.35
CA THR A 44 13.45 2.08 -2.56
C THR A 44 12.15 2.62 -1.96
N GLN A 45 11.12 1.78 -2.00
CA GLN A 45 9.83 2.08 -1.38
C GLN A 45 9.38 0.94 -0.49
N LEU A 46 9.19 1.20 0.80
CA LEU A 46 8.51 0.29 1.70
C LEU A 46 7.00 0.49 1.53
N CYS A 47 6.37 -0.37 0.71
CA CYS A 47 4.97 -0.15 0.29
C CYS A 47 3.93 -0.71 1.27
N GLY A 48 4.32 -1.60 2.19
CA GLY A 48 3.41 -2.15 3.19
C GLY A 48 2.20 -2.88 2.61
N ASN A 49 2.38 -3.70 1.58
CA ASN A 49 1.28 -4.41 0.89
C ASN A 49 0.39 -5.20 1.86
N LEU A 50 1.00 -5.95 2.76
CA LEU A 50 0.33 -6.81 3.73
C LEU A 50 0.64 -6.45 5.18
N GLY A 51 1.24 -5.29 5.39
CA GLY A 51 1.62 -4.75 6.69
C GLY A 51 1.62 -3.23 6.67
N ASP A 52 2.37 -2.65 7.59
CA ASP A 52 2.73 -1.23 7.59
C ASP A 52 4.19 -1.13 8.03
N PRO A 53 5.06 -0.46 7.28
CA PRO A 53 6.49 -0.39 7.59
C PRO A 53 6.81 0.12 9.01
N ILE A 54 5.95 1.00 9.55
CA ILE A 54 6.18 1.54 10.91
C ILE A 54 6.04 0.51 12.03
N ILE A 55 5.48 -0.69 11.73
CA ILE A 55 5.36 -1.76 12.73
C ILE A 55 6.62 -2.61 12.77
N ALA A 56 7.30 -2.80 11.64
CA ALA A 56 8.52 -3.58 11.56
C ALA A 56 9.63 -2.94 12.41
N GLU A 57 10.30 -3.77 13.21
CA GLU A 57 11.27 -3.33 14.22
C GLU A 57 12.41 -2.52 13.59
N HIS A 58 12.97 -3.01 12.51
CA HIS A 58 14.18 -2.48 11.88
C HIS A 58 13.95 -1.50 10.72
N THR A 59 12.76 -0.93 10.57
CA THR A 59 12.46 0.00 9.45
C THR A 59 13.39 1.21 9.43
N LEU A 60 13.60 1.86 10.56
CA LEU A 60 14.48 3.02 10.65
C LEU A 60 15.93 2.65 10.34
N GLU A 61 16.41 1.56 10.93
CA GLU A 61 17.76 1.04 10.74
C GLU A 61 18.00 0.63 9.27
N THR A 62 16.98 0.07 8.60
CA THR A 62 17.04 -0.24 7.18
C THR A 62 17.26 1.02 6.34
N TYR A 63 16.54 2.12 6.62
CA TYR A 63 16.76 3.38 5.90
C TYR A 63 18.10 4.02 6.22
N GLN A 64 18.58 3.93 7.45
CA GLN A 64 19.91 4.38 7.85
C GLN A 64 20.99 3.63 7.07
N TYR A 65 20.88 2.31 6.99
CA TYR A 65 21.79 1.46 6.22
C TYR A 65 21.78 1.81 4.72
N PHE A 66 20.62 2.00 4.12
CA PHE A 66 20.53 2.40 2.71
C PHE A 66 21.14 3.79 2.48
N ARG A 67 20.88 4.74 3.37
CA ARG A 67 21.42 6.11 3.29
C ARG A 67 22.93 6.16 3.48
N GLU A 68 23.46 5.31 4.35
CA GLU A 68 24.91 5.17 4.55
C GLU A 68 25.62 4.77 3.26
N HIS A 69 25.06 3.82 2.51
CA HIS A 69 25.69 3.27 1.32
C HIS A 69 25.30 3.97 0.00
N ASN A 70 24.20 4.72 -0.01
CA ASN A 70 23.78 5.51 -1.18
C ASN A 70 23.05 6.79 -0.74
N LYS A 71 23.82 7.91 -0.70
CA LYS A 71 23.31 9.22 -0.25
C LYS A 71 22.26 9.81 -1.19
N ASP A 72 22.29 9.45 -2.46
CA ASP A 72 21.41 10.01 -3.49
C ASP A 72 20.16 9.18 -3.75
N MET A 73 20.10 7.96 -3.21
CA MET A 73 18.97 7.06 -3.36
C MET A 73 17.66 7.68 -2.86
N TRP A 74 16.61 7.59 -3.65
CA TRP A 74 15.28 7.99 -3.23
C TRP A 74 14.70 6.96 -2.27
N LEU A 75 14.33 7.37 -1.06
CA LEU A 75 13.75 6.52 -0.01
C LEU A 75 12.31 6.93 0.27
N SER A 76 11.38 5.98 0.20
CA SER A 76 9.98 6.31 0.46
C SER A 76 9.21 5.17 1.13
N MET A 77 8.14 5.50 1.86
CA MET A 77 7.22 4.52 2.41
C MET A 77 5.77 4.99 2.39
N ASN A 78 4.86 4.01 2.43
CA ASN A 78 3.45 4.22 2.70
C ASN A 78 3.12 3.79 4.13
N THR A 79 2.34 4.60 4.84
CA THR A 79 1.95 4.28 6.22
C THR A 79 0.59 4.85 6.58
N ASN A 80 -0.08 4.21 7.56
CA ASN A 80 -1.27 4.76 8.20
C ASN A 80 -0.96 5.68 9.39
N ALA A 81 0.31 5.87 9.74
CA ALA A 81 0.82 6.72 10.83
C ALA A 81 0.32 6.37 12.25
N GLY A 82 -0.28 5.21 12.45
CA GLY A 82 -0.96 4.85 13.71
C GLY A 82 -0.05 4.26 14.79
N ALA A 83 1.28 4.33 14.66
CA ALA A 83 2.24 3.77 15.60
C ALA A 83 3.53 4.62 15.67
N ARG A 84 4.43 4.20 16.55
CA ARG A 84 5.69 4.87 16.88
C ARG A 84 5.51 6.18 17.64
N GLU A 85 6.52 6.54 18.41
CA GLU A 85 6.55 7.80 19.18
C GLU A 85 7.13 8.94 18.33
N PRO A 86 6.89 10.21 18.71
CA PRO A 86 7.32 11.38 17.94
C PRO A 86 8.81 11.42 17.63
N GLU A 87 9.65 10.94 18.53
CA GLU A 87 11.11 10.92 18.39
C GLU A 87 11.54 10.02 17.23
N TRP A 88 10.90 8.88 17.07
CA TRP A 88 11.13 7.96 15.94
C TRP A 88 10.79 8.63 14.60
N TRP A 89 9.67 9.36 14.54
CA TRP A 89 9.26 10.09 13.34
C TRP A 89 10.22 11.22 12.99
N ALA A 90 10.70 11.94 13.99
CA ALA A 90 11.71 12.99 13.79
C ALA A 90 13.05 12.41 13.29
N GLU A 91 13.47 11.27 13.81
CA GLU A 91 14.69 10.59 13.35
C GLU A 91 14.53 10.04 11.93
N LEU A 92 13.34 9.48 11.60
CA LEU A 92 13.02 9.06 10.24
C LEU A 92 13.11 10.24 9.25
N ALA A 93 12.59 11.40 9.62
CA ALA A 93 12.67 12.60 8.78
C ALA A 93 14.11 12.99 8.46
N LYS A 94 14.99 12.99 9.46
CA LYS A 94 16.43 13.26 9.29
C LYS A 94 17.12 12.23 8.41
N THR A 95 16.81 10.94 8.64
CA THR A 95 17.38 9.82 7.87
C THR A 95 16.98 9.89 6.39
N LEU A 96 15.71 10.15 6.11
CA LEU A 96 15.22 10.27 4.74
C LEU A 96 15.78 11.52 4.03
N GLY A 97 15.87 12.64 4.74
CA GLY A 97 16.40 13.90 4.22
C GLY A 97 15.68 14.39 2.97
N ARG A 98 16.39 15.17 2.15
CA ARG A 98 15.82 15.75 0.90
C ARG A 98 15.44 14.69 -0.17
N ASN A 99 16.10 13.56 -0.16
CA ASN A 99 15.86 12.46 -1.11
C ASN A 99 14.93 11.40 -0.53
N GLY A 100 13.94 11.81 0.27
CA GLY A 100 12.98 10.90 0.84
C GLY A 100 11.57 11.47 0.95
N LEU A 101 10.57 10.59 1.08
CA LEU A 101 9.15 10.95 1.14
C LEU A 101 8.38 9.95 1.98
N VAL A 102 7.60 10.41 2.94
CA VAL A 102 6.59 9.58 3.59
C VAL A 102 5.21 9.88 3.00
N ILE A 103 4.53 8.81 2.60
CA ILE A 103 3.17 8.86 2.07
C ILE A 103 2.22 8.45 3.19
N PHE A 104 1.56 9.43 3.77
CA PHE A 104 0.57 9.23 4.82
C PHE A 104 -0.77 8.83 4.20
N SER A 105 -1.21 7.60 4.45
CA SER A 105 -2.48 7.04 3.98
C SER A 105 -3.54 7.27 5.05
N VAL A 106 -4.19 8.42 5.02
CA VAL A 106 -5.18 8.87 6.00
C VAL A 106 -6.48 9.20 5.26
N ASP A 107 -7.55 8.48 5.58
CA ASP A 107 -8.76 8.43 4.74
C ASP A 107 -9.97 9.06 5.45
N GLY A 108 -9.78 10.25 5.96
CA GLY A 108 -10.76 11.05 6.67
C GLY A 108 -10.11 12.00 7.67
N LEU A 109 -10.90 12.74 8.39
CA LEU A 109 -10.49 13.54 9.53
C LEU A 109 -10.72 12.76 10.84
N GLU A 110 -10.76 13.44 11.98
CA GLU A 110 -10.87 12.80 13.30
C GLU A 110 -12.07 11.90 13.45
N ASP A 111 -13.22 12.36 12.92
CA ASP A 111 -14.52 11.70 13.00
C ASP A 111 -14.74 10.58 11.99
N THR A 112 -13.93 10.49 10.92
CA THR A 112 -14.19 9.57 9.80
C THR A 112 -13.03 8.62 9.50
N ASN A 113 -11.78 9.00 9.77
CA ASN A 113 -10.62 8.16 9.42
C ASN A 113 -10.72 6.73 9.99
N HIS A 114 -11.24 6.57 11.21
CA HIS A 114 -11.39 5.28 11.88
C HIS A 114 -12.43 4.35 11.21
N LEU A 115 -13.33 4.89 10.40
CA LEU A 115 -14.35 4.10 9.69
C LEU A 115 -13.72 3.15 8.66
N TYR A 116 -12.63 3.58 8.05
CA TYR A 116 -11.83 2.74 7.15
C TYR A 116 -10.52 2.27 7.79
N ARG A 117 -9.77 3.15 8.44
CA ARG A 117 -8.53 2.81 9.15
C ARG A 117 -8.83 2.26 10.55
N GLN A 118 -9.60 1.16 10.61
CA GLN A 118 -10.00 0.55 11.87
C GLN A 118 -8.79 0.28 12.78
N ASN A 119 -8.95 0.52 14.08
CA ASN A 119 -7.92 0.40 15.11
C ASN A 119 -6.75 1.40 14.99
N VAL A 120 -6.96 2.52 14.30
CA VAL A 120 -6.00 3.63 14.23
C VAL A 120 -6.58 4.82 14.99
N GLN A 121 -5.84 5.33 15.97
CA GLN A 121 -6.23 6.49 16.78
C GLN A 121 -5.82 7.79 16.09
N TRP A 122 -6.76 8.70 15.88
CA TRP A 122 -6.50 9.99 15.23
C TRP A 122 -5.39 10.80 15.91
N SER A 123 -5.40 10.86 17.26
CA SER A 123 -4.37 11.56 18.02
C SER A 123 -2.96 11.05 17.76
N LYS A 124 -2.79 9.73 17.53
CA LYS A 124 -1.49 9.16 17.15
C LYS A 124 -1.10 9.56 15.73
N VAL A 125 -2.05 9.48 14.78
CA VAL A 125 -1.83 9.90 13.39
C VAL A 125 -1.36 11.35 13.34
N LYS A 126 -2.09 12.24 14.03
CA LYS A 126 -1.77 13.67 14.05
C LYS A 126 -0.38 13.93 14.64
N ARG A 127 -0.04 13.33 15.79
CA ARG A 127 1.29 13.47 16.41
C ARG A 127 2.41 12.95 15.51
N SER A 128 2.19 11.83 14.82
CA SER A 128 3.15 11.26 13.89
C SER A 128 3.43 12.18 12.71
N MET A 129 2.38 12.75 12.11
CA MET A 129 2.49 13.71 11.01
C MET A 129 3.22 15.00 11.47
N ASP A 130 2.83 15.54 12.63
CA ASP A 130 3.45 16.76 13.19
C ASP A 130 4.93 16.55 13.48
N ALA A 131 5.30 15.43 14.09
CA ALA A 131 6.69 15.13 14.42
C ALA A 131 7.56 14.96 13.17
N PHE A 132 7.04 14.24 12.17
CA PHE A 132 7.77 14.01 10.91
C PHE A 132 7.97 15.30 10.12
N ILE A 133 6.89 16.06 9.90
CA ILE A 133 6.93 17.32 9.13
C ILE A 133 7.68 18.39 9.91
N GLY A 134 7.45 18.51 11.22
CA GLY A 134 8.15 19.46 12.10
C GLY A 134 9.66 19.25 12.14
N ALA A 135 10.13 18.03 11.93
CA ALA A 135 11.57 17.70 11.79
C ALA A 135 12.11 17.91 10.36
N GLY A 136 11.35 18.51 9.45
CA GLY A 136 11.73 18.79 8.07
C GLY A 136 11.50 17.62 7.09
N GLY A 137 10.75 16.60 7.49
CA GLY A 137 10.41 15.47 6.65
C GLY A 137 9.45 15.85 5.52
N ARG A 138 9.72 15.35 4.31
CA ARG A 138 8.86 15.55 3.14
C ARG A 138 7.69 14.61 3.18
N ALA A 139 6.46 15.13 3.14
CA ALA A 139 5.23 14.39 3.34
C ALA A 139 4.23 14.56 2.20
N ARG A 140 3.57 13.45 1.83
CA ARG A 140 2.41 13.44 0.94
C ARG A 140 1.23 12.82 1.68
N TRP A 141 0.06 13.43 1.55
CA TRP A 141 -1.17 12.87 2.08
C TRP A 141 -1.96 12.20 0.95
N ASP A 142 -2.11 10.88 1.02
CA ASP A 142 -2.99 10.09 0.17
C ASP A 142 -4.31 9.83 0.92
N TYR A 143 -5.41 10.28 0.35
CA TYR A 143 -6.76 10.22 0.91
C TYR A 143 -7.65 9.38 0.01
N LEU A 144 -8.02 8.18 0.45
CA LEU A 144 -8.91 7.31 -0.31
C LEU A 144 -10.37 7.72 -0.09
N VAL A 145 -11.05 8.09 -1.18
CA VAL A 145 -12.39 8.65 -1.09
C VAL A 145 -13.47 7.57 -1.10
N PHE A 146 -14.40 7.69 -0.17
CA PHE A 146 -15.63 6.91 -0.01
C PHE A 146 -16.81 7.87 0.18
N ASP A 147 -18.05 7.36 0.18
CA ASP A 147 -19.26 8.13 0.44
C ASP A 147 -19.25 8.84 1.80
N PHE A 148 -18.75 8.16 2.83
CA PHE A 148 -18.73 8.68 4.21
C PHE A 148 -17.71 9.81 4.44
N ASN A 149 -16.72 9.97 3.56
CA ASN A 149 -15.65 10.97 3.73
C ASN A 149 -15.51 11.94 2.55
N GLU A 150 -16.31 11.80 1.49
CA GLU A 150 -16.20 12.65 0.29
C GLU A 150 -16.44 14.14 0.60
N HIS A 151 -17.28 14.44 1.59
CA HIS A 151 -17.59 15.81 2.03
C HIS A 151 -16.38 16.50 2.70
N GLN A 152 -15.39 15.74 3.18
CA GLN A 152 -14.20 16.27 3.86
C GLN A 152 -13.00 16.48 2.91
N VAL A 153 -13.11 16.13 1.62
CA VAL A 153 -11.96 16.14 0.70
C VAL A 153 -11.33 17.53 0.58
N GLU A 154 -12.13 18.58 0.46
CA GLU A 154 -11.61 19.94 0.34
C GLU A 154 -11.06 20.47 1.65
N GLU A 155 -11.71 20.19 2.77
CA GLU A 155 -11.19 20.53 4.11
C GLU A 155 -9.83 19.82 4.35
N ALA A 156 -9.74 18.54 4.07
CA ALA A 156 -8.48 17.78 4.20
C ALA A 156 -7.38 18.34 3.29
N ARG A 157 -7.74 18.82 2.09
CA ARG A 157 -6.82 19.48 1.17
C ARG A 157 -6.25 20.78 1.77
N GLU A 158 -7.09 21.62 2.33
CA GLU A 158 -6.66 22.87 2.96
C GLU A 158 -5.83 22.59 4.24
N LEU A 159 -6.25 21.62 5.05
CA LEU A 159 -5.49 21.18 6.21
C LEU A 159 -4.11 20.62 5.81
N SER A 160 -4.03 19.90 4.70
CA SER A 160 -2.74 19.38 4.22
C SER A 160 -1.73 20.50 3.93
N LYS A 161 -2.17 21.59 3.30
CA LYS A 161 -1.34 22.78 3.06
C LYS A 161 -0.91 23.42 4.40
N LYS A 162 -1.87 23.63 5.30
CA LYS A 162 -1.65 24.24 6.61
C LYS A 162 -0.67 23.44 7.46
N TRP A 163 -0.68 22.11 7.35
CA TRP A 163 0.19 21.21 8.11
C TRP A 163 1.54 20.94 7.43
N GLY A 164 1.79 21.53 6.26
CA GLY A 164 3.07 21.46 5.58
C GLY A 164 3.28 20.22 4.71
N PHE A 165 2.23 19.56 4.27
CA PHE A 165 2.35 18.51 3.25
C PHE A 165 2.72 19.12 1.89
N GLU A 166 3.65 18.49 1.18
CA GLU A 166 4.01 18.91 -0.19
C GLU A 166 2.89 18.61 -1.20
N LYS A 167 2.10 17.57 -0.95
CA LYS A 167 1.05 17.13 -1.86
C LYS A 167 -0.09 16.46 -1.13
N PHE A 168 -1.33 16.75 -1.57
CA PHE A 168 -2.55 16.03 -1.23
C PHE A 168 -3.11 15.33 -2.46
N ILE A 169 -3.47 14.06 -2.33
CA ILE A 169 -4.07 13.26 -3.43
C ILE A 169 -5.36 12.62 -2.94
N ALA A 170 -6.50 13.09 -3.44
CA ALA A 170 -7.76 12.37 -3.32
C ALA A 170 -7.75 11.17 -4.28
N LYS A 171 -7.65 9.96 -3.72
CA LYS A 171 -7.56 8.71 -4.48
C LYS A 171 -8.92 8.11 -4.74
N LYS A 172 -9.16 7.74 -5.99
CA LYS A 172 -10.37 7.08 -6.45
C LYS A 172 -10.21 5.56 -6.30
N SER A 173 -11.01 4.93 -5.43
CA SER A 173 -10.90 3.50 -5.16
C SER A 173 -11.31 2.66 -6.36
N SER A 174 -10.47 1.73 -6.78
CA SER A 174 -10.83 0.68 -7.76
C SER A 174 -11.37 -0.60 -7.09
N ARG A 175 -11.47 -0.63 -5.77
CA ARG A 175 -11.81 -1.85 -5.01
C ARG A 175 -13.29 -2.23 -5.06
N PHE A 176 -14.12 -1.35 -5.57
CA PHE A 176 -15.53 -1.62 -5.90
C PHE A 176 -15.72 -2.31 -7.26
N ILE A 177 -14.65 -2.45 -8.04
CA ILE A 177 -14.64 -3.10 -9.34
C ILE A 177 -14.15 -4.53 -9.16
N THR A 178 -14.95 -5.51 -9.53
CA THR A 178 -14.54 -6.92 -9.51
C THR A 178 -13.82 -7.24 -10.81
N GLY A 179 -12.53 -7.54 -10.72
CA GLY A 179 -11.56 -7.51 -11.81
C GLY A 179 -11.75 -8.50 -12.98
N HIS A 180 -12.69 -9.46 -12.93
CA HIS A 180 -12.89 -10.43 -14.02
C HIS A 180 -14.30 -10.50 -14.56
N THR A 181 -15.30 -10.07 -13.80
CA THR A 181 -16.71 -10.30 -14.15
C THR A 181 -17.43 -9.03 -14.61
N SER A 182 -16.75 -7.90 -14.75
CA SER A 182 -17.37 -6.58 -15.03
C SER A 182 -18.44 -6.18 -14.01
N GLU A 183 -18.59 -6.93 -12.92
CA GLU A 183 -19.56 -6.63 -11.88
C GLU A 183 -19.04 -5.52 -10.98
N LYS A 184 -19.78 -4.46 -10.91
CA LYS A 184 -19.60 -3.41 -9.93
C LYS A 184 -20.22 -3.86 -8.61
N LYS A 185 -19.44 -3.85 -7.55
CA LYS A 185 -19.96 -3.93 -6.18
C LYS A 185 -20.18 -2.53 -5.67
N ASP A 186 -21.44 -2.13 -5.51
CA ASP A 186 -21.79 -0.78 -5.03
C ASP A 186 -21.42 -0.55 -3.58
N SER A 187 -21.18 -1.61 -2.81
CA SER A 187 -20.85 -1.50 -1.41
C SER A 187 -19.99 -2.66 -0.91
N HIS A 188 -19.33 -2.44 0.23
CA HIS A 188 -18.53 -3.43 0.94
C HIS A 188 -18.81 -3.36 2.43
N GLN A 189 -19.34 -4.44 3.01
CA GLN A 189 -19.63 -4.52 4.43
C GLN A 189 -18.33 -4.79 5.20
N ALA A 190 -17.91 -3.81 6.00
CA ALA A 190 -16.82 -3.98 6.94
C ALA A 190 -17.28 -4.73 8.19
N VAL A 191 -16.33 -5.45 8.80
CA VAL A 191 -16.51 -6.09 10.11
C VAL A 191 -15.34 -5.75 11.03
N ASN A 192 -15.53 -5.85 12.33
CA ASN A 192 -14.45 -5.73 13.31
C ASN A 192 -13.76 -7.08 13.56
N ARG A 193 -12.74 -7.10 14.41
CA ARG A 193 -11.99 -8.32 14.79
C ARG A 193 -12.84 -9.44 15.39
N LYS A 194 -14.03 -9.11 15.93
CA LYS A 194 -14.99 -10.06 16.49
C LYS A 194 -16.01 -10.56 15.46
N GLY A 195 -15.91 -10.12 14.20
CA GLY A 195 -16.83 -10.46 13.12
C GLY A 195 -18.12 -9.64 13.10
N SER A 196 -18.32 -8.70 14.04
CA SER A 196 -19.50 -7.85 14.05
C SER A 196 -19.45 -6.84 12.91
N LYS A 197 -20.58 -6.63 12.22
CA LYS A 197 -20.72 -5.62 11.17
C LYS A 197 -20.41 -4.23 11.73
N THR A 198 -19.66 -3.46 10.95
CA THR A 198 -19.33 -2.05 11.22
C THR A 198 -19.80 -1.19 10.05
N THR A 199 -18.94 -0.40 9.45
CA THR A 199 -19.27 0.54 8.37
C THR A 199 -19.63 -0.20 7.06
N LEU A 200 -20.71 0.21 6.41
CA LEU A 200 -20.97 -0.15 5.02
C LEU A 200 -20.25 0.86 4.12
N LEU A 201 -19.15 0.44 3.52
CA LEU A 201 -18.38 1.27 2.59
C LEU A 201 -19.06 1.33 1.24
N LYS A 202 -19.20 2.53 0.69
CA LYS A 202 -19.76 2.77 -0.65
C LYS A 202 -18.83 3.67 -1.46
N GLU A 203 -18.98 3.61 -2.78
CA GLU A 203 -18.33 4.61 -3.65
C GLU A 203 -18.84 6.02 -3.33
N PRO A 204 -18.00 7.05 -3.58
CA PRO A 204 -18.46 8.43 -3.49
C PRO A 204 -19.70 8.66 -4.37
N SER A 205 -20.61 9.51 -3.92
CA SER A 205 -21.78 9.94 -4.72
C SER A 205 -21.36 10.82 -5.90
N SER A 206 -20.33 11.62 -5.71
CA SER A 206 -19.75 12.48 -6.74
C SER A 206 -19.01 11.67 -7.80
N LYS A 207 -19.52 11.72 -9.05
CA LYS A 207 -18.88 11.05 -10.21
C LYS A 207 -17.42 11.43 -10.41
N ASN A 208 -17.06 12.67 -10.09
CA ASN A 208 -15.67 13.15 -10.20
C ASN A 208 -14.71 12.44 -9.24
N LEU A 209 -15.22 11.85 -8.17
CA LEU A 209 -14.46 11.14 -7.15
C LEU A 209 -14.52 9.61 -7.34
N GLN A 210 -15.37 9.11 -8.24
CA GLN A 210 -15.44 7.69 -8.59
C GLN A 210 -14.29 7.28 -9.51
N ASN A 211 -13.92 5.98 -9.46
CA ASN A 211 -12.85 5.44 -10.28
C ASN A 211 -13.35 5.21 -11.73
N PRO A 212 -12.69 5.77 -12.75
CA PRO A 212 -13.13 5.63 -14.14
C PRO A 212 -12.83 4.24 -14.76
N ALA A 213 -12.16 3.33 -14.02
CA ALA A 213 -11.73 2.04 -14.57
C ALA A 213 -12.89 1.17 -15.07
N LEU A 214 -14.07 1.24 -14.41
CA LEU A 214 -15.26 0.52 -14.88
C LEU A 214 -15.75 1.04 -16.24
N LEU A 215 -15.78 2.35 -16.42
CA LEU A 215 -16.17 2.94 -17.71
C LEU A 215 -15.20 2.54 -18.82
N LYS A 216 -13.90 2.55 -18.53
CA LYS A 216 -12.85 2.09 -19.44
C LYS A 216 -13.01 0.61 -19.79
N GLN A 217 -13.27 -0.25 -18.80
CA GLN A 217 -13.50 -1.67 -19.01
C GLN A 217 -14.73 -1.91 -19.89
N ASN A 218 -15.85 -1.22 -19.62
CA ASN A 218 -17.05 -1.32 -20.43
C ASN A 218 -16.81 -0.87 -21.89
N SER A 219 -16.02 0.17 -22.11
CA SER A 219 -15.62 0.60 -23.45
C SER A 219 -14.82 -0.48 -24.17
N ILE A 220 -13.86 -1.11 -23.49
CA ILE A 220 -13.07 -2.21 -24.03
C ILE A 220 -13.97 -3.43 -24.39
N LEU A 221 -14.87 -3.80 -23.48
CA LEU A 221 -15.80 -4.91 -23.74
C LEU A 221 -16.73 -4.63 -24.90
N LYS A 222 -17.16 -3.38 -25.07
CA LYS A 222 -17.98 -2.97 -26.23
C LYS A 222 -17.20 -3.06 -27.55
N GLU A 223 -15.92 -2.73 -27.55
CA GLU A 223 -15.07 -2.72 -28.74
C GLU A 223 -14.55 -4.12 -29.11
N TYR A 224 -14.07 -4.88 -28.13
CA TYR A 224 -13.39 -6.17 -28.35
C TYR A 224 -14.25 -7.39 -28.02
N GLY A 225 -15.39 -7.20 -27.36
CA GLY A 225 -16.31 -8.27 -26.93
C GLY A 225 -15.86 -8.95 -25.61
N THR A 226 -14.57 -9.23 -25.43
CA THR A 226 -14.01 -9.82 -24.20
C THR A 226 -12.68 -9.17 -23.85
N MET A 227 -12.26 -9.26 -22.57
CA MET A 227 -10.94 -8.80 -22.13
C MET A 227 -9.83 -9.65 -22.77
N ASP A 228 -10.04 -10.94 -22.99
CA ASP A 228 -9.03 -11.80 -23.62
C ASP A 228 -8.74 -11.35 -25.05
N LYS A 229 -9.79 -11.10 -25.86
CA LYS A 229 -9.62 -10.56 -27.21
C LYS A 229 -8.90 -9.19 -27.22
N PHE A 230 -9.17 -8.35 -26.21
CA PHE A 230 -8.43 -7.10 -26.05
C PHE A 230 -6.95 -7.38 -25.79
N TYR A 231 -6.62 -8.28 -24.86
CA TYR A 231 -5.22 -8.61 -24.55
C TYR A 231 -4.48 -9.26 -25.70
N ASP A 232 -5.18 -10.04 -26.56
CA ASP A 232 -4.59 -10.66 -27.75
C ASP A 232 -4.23 -9.64 -28.84
N GLN A 233 -4.88 -8.48 -28.87
CA GLN A 233 -4.74 -7.47 -29.93
C GLN A 233 -3.93 -6.25 -29.52
N VAL A 234 -3.66 -6.04 -28.22
CA VAL A 234 -2.91 -4.88 -27.74
C VAL A 234 -1.52 -5.27 -27.27
N GLY A 235 -0.55 -4.42 -27.58
CA GLY A 235 0.78 -4.56 -27.03
C GLY A 235 0.80 -4.34 -25.52
N ILE A 236 1.28 -5.32 -24.76
CA ILE A 236 1.44 -5.22 -23.32
C ILE A 236 2.83 -4.71 -23.02
N GLN A 237 2.90 -3.53 -22.40
CA GLN A 237 4.16 -2.99 -21.85
C GLN A 237 4.21 -3.23 -20.35
N CYS A 238 5.25 -3.93 -19.90
CA CYS A 238 5.45 -4.18 -18.49
C CYS A 238 6.28 -3.05 -17.86
N ARG A 239 5.65 -2.23 -17.02
CA ARG A 239 6.33 -1.14 -16.31
C ARG A 239 7.55 -1.61 -15.52
N VAL A 240 7.52 -2.81 -14.97
CA VAL A 240 8.64 -3.37 -14.22
C VAL A 240 9.84 -3.61 -15.12
N ALA A 241 9.63 -4.11 -16.33
CA ALA A 241 10.70 -4.27 -17.31
C ALA A 241 11.32 -2.92 -17.72
N GLU A 242 10.50 -1.87 -17.86
CA GLU A 242 10.95 -0.52 -18.18
C GLU A 242 11.77 0.12 -17.03
N THR A 243 11.34 -0.11 -15.78
CA THR A 243 11.95 0.53 -14.60
C THR A 243 13.06 -0.30 -13.96
N GLY A 244 13.23 -1.57 -14.35
CA GLY A 244 14.19 -2.49 -13.73
C GLY A 244 13.92 -2.72 -12.23
N SER A 245 12.64 -2.66 -11.80
CA SER A 245 12.29 -2.76 -10.39
C SER A 245 12.07 -4.22 -9.94
N LEU A 246 12.30 -4.48 -8.66
CA LEU A 246 12.05 -5.74 -8.00
C LEU A 246 11.20 -5.50 -6.76
N TYR A 247 10.49 -6.51 -6.32
CA TYR A 247 9.78 -6.55 -5.04
C TYR A 247 10.39 -7.63 -4.14
N VAL A 248 10.65 -7.28 -2.91
CA VAL A 248 11.07 -8.22 -1.86
C VAL A 248 9.99 -8.26 -0.79
N SER A 249 9.46 -9.46 -0.48
CA SER A 249 8.46 -9.64 0.57
C SER A 249 9.09 -9.59 1.97
N ALA A 250 8.27 -9.48 3.00
CA ALA A 250 8.73 -9.60 4.40
C ALA A 250 9.29 -10.99 4.75
N GLU A 251 9.01 -11.99 3.92
CA GLU A 251 9.50 -13.37 4.03
C GLU A 251 10.81 -13.59 3.23
N GLY A 252 11.36 -12.55 2.58
CA GLY A 252 12.57 -12.62 1.75
C GLY A 252 12.32 -13.07 0.29
N VAL A 253 11.07 -13.35 -0.11
CA VAL A 253 10.77 -13.79 -1.48
C VAL A 253 10.93 -12.63 -2.46
N VAL A 254 11.78 -12.82 -3.48
CA VAL A 254 11.99 -11.85 -4.56
C VAL A 254 11.02 -12.10 -5.69
N MET A 255 10.31 -11.07 -6.11
CA MET A 255 9.30 -11.14 -7.16
C MET A 255 9.45 -9.98 -8.16
N PRO A 256 8.95 -10.15 -9.39
CA PRO A 256 9.04 -9.09 -10.39
C PRO A 256 8.35 -7.79 -9.96
N CYS A 257 7.23 -7.87 -9.24
CA CYS A 257 6.51 -6.68 -8.81
C CYS A 257 5.56 -6.94 -7.64
N CYS A 258 5.17 -5.85 -6.95
CA CYS A 258 4.22 -5.87 -5.84
C CYS A 258 2.80 -6.35 -6.22
N TRP A 259 2.42 -6.29 -7.49
CA TRP A 259 1.14 -6.82 -7.97
C TRP A 259 1.11 -8.35 -7.92
N THR A 260 2.21 -9.01 -8.28
CA THR A 260 2.37 -10.46 -8.13
C THR A 260 2.27 -10.83 -6.66
N ALA A 261 3.02 -10.17 -5.79
CA ALA A 261 2.95 -10.36 -4.35
C ALA A 261 1.55 -10.17 -3.78
N GLY A 262 0.85 -9.11 -4.17
CA GLY A 262 -0.52 -8.86 -3.72
C GLY A 262 -1.53 -9.93 -4.14
N ARG A 263 -1.22 -10.73 -5.17
CA ARG A 263 -2.08 -11.84 -5.61
C ARG A 263 -1.80 -13.14 -4.87
N MET A 264 -0.58 -13.40 -4.47
CA MET A 264 -0.19 -14.65 -3.80
C MET A 264 -0.97 -14.93 -2.51
N TYR A 265 -1.42 -13.89 -1.82
CA TYR A 265 -2.09 -13.99 -0.53
C TYR A 265 -3.60 -13.73 -0.56
N LYS A 266 -4.21 -13.71 -1.76
CA LYS A 266 -5.67 -13.53 -1.92
C LYS A 266 -6.41 -14.84 -1.68
N TRP A 267 -6.80 -15.10 -0.46
CA TRP A 267 -7.45 -16.35 -0.06
C TRP A 267 -8.98 -16.29 -0.03
N TRP A 268 -9.59 -15.12 0.14
CA TRP A 268 -11.06 -14.98 0.15
C TRP A 268 -11.67 -14.70 -1.22
N ARG A 269 -10.85 -14.56 -2.23
CA ARG A 269 -11.27 -14.44 -3.63
C ARG A 269 -10.50 -15.48 -4.42
N PRO A 270 -11.10 -16.66 -4.66
CA PRO A 270 -10.46 -17.70 -5.47
C PRO A 270 -9.99 -17.10 -6.79
N ASP A 271 -8.71 -17.17 -7.05
CA ASP A 271 -8.10 -16.75 -8.31
C ASP A 271 -7.17 -17.87 -8.75
N PRO A 272 -7.52 -18.61 -9.83
CA PRO A 272 -6.71 -19.75 -10.28
C PRO A 272 -5.26 -19.40 -10.61
N ARG A 273 -4.96 -18.12 -10.83
CA ARG A 273 -3.58 -17.65 -11.03
C ARG A 273 -2.74 -17.69 -9.76
N VAL A 274 -3.37 -17.71 -8.60
CA VAL A 274 -2.66 -17.85 -7.31
C VAL A 274 -2.01 -19.24 -7.24
N GLU A 275 -2.72 -20.29 -7.62
CA GLU A 275 -2.17 -21.65 -7.66
C GLU A 275 -1.00 -21.76 -8.64
N GLN A 276 -1.09 -21.09 -9.80
CA GLN A 276 0.02 -21.04 -10.76
C GLN A 276 1.27 -20.37 -10.16
N ILE A 277 1.10 -19.26 -9.46
CA ILE A 277 2.21 -18.54 -8.81
C ILE A 277 2.87 -19.42 -7.76
N TRP A 278 2.10 -20.03 -6.86
CA TRP A 278 2.61 -20.95 -5.85
C TRP A 278 3.28 -22.16 -6.49
N GLY A 279 2.69 -22.76 -7.52
CA GLY A 279 3.30 -23.85 -8.25
C GLY A 279 4.64 -23.48 -8.92
N HIS A 280 4.87 -22.23 -9.31
CA HIS A 280 6.19 -21.78 -9.77
C HIS A 280 7.18 -21.66 -8.63
N ILE A 281 6.77 -21.14 -7.49
CA ILE A 281 7.62 -21.02 -6.30
C ILE A 281 8.01 -22.40 -5.78
N ASP A 282 7.05 -23.32 -5.69
CA ASP A 282 7.32 -24.70 -5.23
C ASP A 282 8.29 -25.45 -6.15
N ARG A 283 8.17 -25.28 -7.49
CA ARG A 283 9.13 -25.85 -8.45
C ARG A 283 10.53 -25.24 -8.35
N ALA A 284 10.63 -24.02 -7.86
CA ALA A 284 11.92 -23.36 -7.59
C ALA A 284 12.51 -23.72 -6.22
N GLY A 285 11.90 -24.66 -5.49
CA GLY A 285 12.36 -25.12 -4.17
C GLY A 285 11.53 -24.63 -2.99
N GLY A 286 10.40 -23.95 -3.28
CA GLY A 286 9.49 -23.44 -2.26
C GLY A 286 10.05 -22.25 -1.49
N LYS A 287 9.37 -21.88 -0.40
CA LYS A 287 9.83 -20.81 0.50
C LYS A 287 11.15 -21.16 1.21
N ASP A 288 11.39 -22.43 1.45
CA ASP A 288 12.55 -22.92 2.20
C ASP A 288 13.85 -22.91 1.38
N SER A 289 13.76 -22.77 0.05
CA SER A 289 14.94 -22.66 -0.82
C SER A 289 15.62 -21.29 -0.79
N LEU A 290 15.04 -20.36 -0.04
CA LEU A 290 15.54 -19.00 0.11
C LEU A 290 16.30 -18.78 1.44
N ASN A 291 16.48 -19.84 2.22
CA ASN A 291 17.28 -19.87 3.44
C ASN A 291 18.71 -20.32 3.16
#